data_4b74926a0cf864aa45fcf300375e38a6
#
_entry.id   4b74926a0cf864aa45fcf300375e38a6
#
_cell.length_a   1.000
_cell.length_b   1.000
_cell.length_c   1.000
_cell.angle_alpha   90.00
_cell.angle_beta   90.00
_cell.angle_gamma   90.00
#
_symmetry.space_group_name_H-M   'P 1'
#
loop_
_entity.id
_entity.type
_entity.pdbx_description
1 polymer ?
#
loop_
_entity_poly.entity_id
_entity_poly.type
_entity_poly.pdbx_seq_one_letter_code
_entity_poly.pdbx_strand_id
1 'polypeptide(L)'
;MREQYHRRRDLVVRRFNEIGLKCHSPRGSFYAFPDITSSGLGEKDFAFGLLEKEKVAVVPGLAFGENGRGHVRACFATSYEQLIEACDRTERFVASCHLAR
;
A
#
# COMPACT_ATOMS: atom_id res chain seq x y z
N MET A 1 -22.81 1.38 -5.56
CA MET A 1 -21.92 1.14 -4.40
C MET A 1 -20.97 -0.02 -4.63
N ARG A 2 -21.50 -1.17 -5.05
CA ARG A 2 -20.66 -2.34 -5.33
C ARG A 2 -19.64 -2.07 -6.44
N GLU A 3 -20.07 -1.37 -7.50
CA GLU A 3 -19.18 -1.05 -8.62
C GLU A 3 -18.05 -0.12 -8.20
N GLN A 4 -18.35 0.87 -7.35
CA GLN A 4 -17.31 1.79 -6.84
C GLN A 4 -16.32 1.06 -5.96
N TYR A 5 -16.79 0.12 -5.16
CA TYR A 5 -15.91 -0.70 -4.32
C TYR A 5 -14.95 -1.51 -5.20
N HIS A 6 -15.49 -2.21 -6.19
CA HIS A 6 -14.69 -3.04 -7.08
C HIS A 6 -13.67 -2.21 -7.87
N ARG A 7 -14.10 -1.04 -8.30
CA ARG A 7 -13.24 -0.14 -9.08
C ARG A 7 -12.05 0.33 -8.24
N ARG A 8 -12.30 0.70 -6.99
CA ARG A 8 -11.25 1.15 -6.08
C ARG A 8 -10.32 -0.01 -5.72
N ARG A 9 -10.89 -1.16 -5.39
CA ARG A 9 -10.10 -2.35 -5.07
C ARG A 9 -9.18 -2.72 -6.23
N ASP A 10 -9.74 -2.78 -7.42
CA ASP A 10 -8.97 -3.19 -8.60
C ASP A 10 -7.85 -2.20 -8.91
N LEU A 11 -8.10 -0.91 -8.74
CA LEU A 11 -7.06 0.11 -8.92
C LEU A 11 -5.90 -0.12 -7.95
N VAL A 12 -6.22 -0.25 -6.67
CA VAL A 12 -5.20 -0.37 -5.62
C VAL A 12 -4.39 -1.65 -5.79
N VAL A 13 -5.04 -2.77 -6.04
CA VAL A 13 -4.36 -4.05 -6.23
C VAL A 13 -3.45 -4.00 -7.46
N ARG A 14 -3.96 -3.49 -8.56
CA ARG A 14 -3.18 -3.38 -9.80
C ARG A 14 -1.96 -2.49 -9.60
N ARG A 15 -2.17 -1.30 -9.00
CA ARG A 15 -1.08 -0.34 -8.81
C ARG A 15 -0.01 -0.88 -7.87
N PHE A 16 -0.40 -1.51 -6.76
CA PHE A 16 0.58 -2.09 -5.86
C PHE A 16 1.42 -3.15 -6.57
N ASN A 17 0.79 -4.03 -7.34
CA ASN A 17 1.54 -5.04 -8.06
C ASN A 17 2.45 -4.44 -9.14
N GLU A 18 2.00 -3.39 -9.82
CA GLU A 18 2.82 -2.68 -10.81
C GLU A 18 4.05 -2.04 -10.16
N ILE A 19 3.89 -1.54 -8.95
CA ILE A 19 4.98 -0.90 -8.20
C ILE A 19 5.98 -1.94 -7.70
N GLY A 20 5.58 -3.20 -7.64
CA GLY A 20 6.43 -4.27 -7.12
C GLY A 20 6.07 -4.68 -5.70
N LEU A 21 4.97 -4.19 -5.17
CA LEU A 21 4.46 -4.56 -3.84
C LEU A 21 3.36 -5.60 -4.02
N LYS A 22 3.74 -6.87 -3.96
CA LYS A 22 2.82 -7.96 -4.22
C LYS A 22 1.57 -7.84 -3.35
N CYS A 23 0.41 -7.85 -3.97
CA CYS A 23 -0.86 -7.64 -3.28
C CYS A 23 -1.94 -8.53 -3.87
N HIS A 24 -2.58 -9.32 -3.00
CA HIS A 24 -3.72 -10.12 -3.38
C HIS A 24 -5.00 -9.29 -3.30
N SER A 25 -6.01 -9.67 -4.08
CA SER A 25 -7.29 -8.96 -4.08
C SER A 25 -8.04 -9.26 -2.78
N PRO A 26 -8.35 -8.24 -1.96
CA PRO A 26 -9.12 -8.46 -0.74
C PRO A 26 -10.58 -8.76 -1.06
N ARG A 27 -11.25 -9.45 -0.14
CA ARG A 27 -12.65 -9.77 -0.26
C ARG A 27 -13.44 -9.13 0.87
N GLY A 28 -14.41 -8.29 0.50
CA GLY A 28 -15.38 -7.76 1.46
C GLY A 28 -14.85 -6.75 2.46
N SER A 29 -13.65 -6.21 2.25
CA SER A 29 -13.10 -5.20 3.15
C SER A 29 -12.51 -4.06 2.33
N PHE A 30 -12.31 -2.90 3.01
CA PHE A 30 -11.69 -1.73 2.38
C PHE A 30 -10.19 -1.65 2.67
N TYR A 31 -9.55 -2.78 2.99
CA TYR A 31 -8.14 -2.83 3.31
C TYR A 31 -7.40 -3.77 2.37
N ALA A 32 -6.26 -3.31 1.87
CA ALA A 32 -5.34 -4.13 1.10
C ALA A 32 -4.09 -4.36 1.93
N PHE A 33 -3.41 -5.49 1.71
CA PHE A 33 -2.22 -5.88 2.47
C PHE A 33 -1.07 -6.17 1.50
N PRO A 34 -0.45 -5.12 0.94
CA PRO A 34 0.69 -5.35 0.05
C PRO A 34 1.93 -5.80 0.82
N ASP A 35 2.68 -6.70 0.22
CA ASP A 35 3.97 -7.15 0.72
C ASP A 35 5.00 -6.08 0.33
N ILE A 36 5.65 -5.49 1.33
CA ILE A 36 6.59 -4.38 1.10
C ILE A 36 8.05 -4.81 1.17
N THR A 37 8.32 -6.10 1.23
CA THR A 37 9.70 -6.58 1.39
C THR A 37 10.59 -6.20 0.23
N SER A 38 10.05 -6.07 -0.99
CA SER A 38 10.83 -5.65 -2.15
C SER A 38 11.41 -4.25 -2.01
N SER A 39 10.87 -3.44 -1.11
CA SER A 39 11.39 -2.09 -0.86
C SER A 39 12.72 -2.11 -0.10
N GLY A 40 13.04 -3.23 0.54
CA GLY A 40 14.22 -3.34 1.37
C GLY A 40 14.01 -2.85 2.80
N LEU A 41 12.83 -2.32 3.12
CA LEU A 41 12.53 -1.81 4.44
C LEU A 41 11.64 -2.79 5.20
N GLY A 42 11.71 -2.73 6.54
CA GLY A 42 10.71 -3.39 7.37
C GLY A 42 9.40 -2.61 7.34
N GLU A 43 8.33 -3.22 7.83
CA GLU A 43 7.00 -2.61 7.75
C GLU A 43 6.90 -1.29 8.52
N LYS A 44 7.61 -1.16 9.66
CA LYS A 44 7.56 0.08 10.43
C LYS A 44 8.29 1.21 9.71
N ASP A 45 9.47 0.92 9.20
CA ASP A 45 10.26 1.92 8.48
C ASP A 45 9.57 2.32 7.18
N PHE A 46 8.94 1.37 6.51
CA PHE A 46 8.17 1.67 5.30
C PHE A 46 7.01 2.61 5.62
N ALA A 47 6.22 2.27 6.64
CA ALA A 47 5.05 3.08 7.01
C ALA A 47 5.46 4.48 7.45
N PHE A 48 6.51 4.58 8.27
CA PHE A 48 7.00 5.87 8.74
C PHE A 48 7.53 6.74 7.60
N GLY A 49 8.36 6.15 6.74
CA GLY A 49 8.94 6.87 5.61
C GLY A 49 7.89 7.35 4.61
N LEU A 50 6.90 6.50 4.32
CA LEU A 50 5.83 6.85 3.41
C LEU A 50 5.01 8.02 3.95
N LEU A 51 4.70 7.99 5.25
CA LEU A 51 3.97 9.08 5.88
C LEU A 51 4.77 10.36 5.89
N GLU A 52 6.05 10.28 6.26
CA GLU A 52 6.89 11.46 6.39
C GLU A 52 7.18 12.11 5.04
N LYS A 53 7.54 11.31 4.05
CA LYS A 53 7.99 11.84 2.75
C LYS A 53 6.85 12.11 1.78
N GLU A 54 5.81 11.29 1.80
CA GLU A 54 4.74 11.37 0.81
C GLU A 54 3.38 11.67 1.39
N LYS A 55 3.27 11.74 2.72
CA LYS A 55 2.00 12.04 3.41
C LYS A 55 0.92 11.00 3.13
N VAL A 56 1.32 9.75 2.94
CA VAL A 56 0.41 8.62 2.77
C VAL A 56 0.50 7.74 4.01
N ALA A 57 -0.64 7.48 4.65
CA ALA A 57 -0.70 6.71 5.90
C ALA A 57 -1.06 5.26 5.64
N VAL A 58 -0.23 4.36 6.12
CA VAL A 58 -0.52 2.92 6.14
C VAL A 58 -0.17 2.40 7.53
N VAL A 59 -0.67 1.22 7.86
CA VAL A 59 -0.42 0.63 9.19
C VAL A 59 0.51 -0.57 9.03
N PRO A 60 1.61 -0.64 9.84
CA PRO A 60 2.48 -1.81 9.78
C PRO A 60 1.70 -3.10 10.05
N GLY A 61 1.93 -4.12 9.21
CA GLY A 61 1.17 -5.37 9.31
C GLY A 61 1.38 -6.13 10.60
N LEU A 62 2.56 -5.96 11.23
CA LEU A 62 2.86 -6.63 12.49
C LEU A 62 1.86 -6.26 13.59
N ALA A 63 1.21 -5.10 13.50
CA ALA A 63 0.16 -4.70 14.43
C ALA A 63 -1.03 -5.67 14.42
N PHE A 64 -1.15 -6.48 13.38
CA PHE A 64 -2.27 -7.42 13.21
C PHE A 64 -1.83 -8.87 13.38
N GLY A 65 -0.62 -9.12 13.92
CA GLY A 65 -0.11 -10.45 14.18
C GLY A 65 1.11 -10.79 13.33
N GLU A 66 1.73 -11.92 13.65
CA GLU A 66 2.96 -12.35 12.97
C GLU A 66 2.77 -12.55 11.46
N ASN A 67 1.56 -12.92 11.03
CA ASN A 67 1.26 -13.10 9.62
C ASN A 67 1.32 -11.79 8.83
N GLY A 68 1.28 -10.65 9.53
CA GLY A 68 1.39 -9.34 8.90
C GLY A 68 2.83 -8.86 8.71
N ARG A 69 3.81 -9.61 9.19
CA ARG A 69 5.20 -9.22 9.07
C ARG A 69 5.58 -9.08 7.59
N GLY A 70 6.27 -8.00 7.26
CA GLY A 70 6.62 -7.71 5.87
C GLY A 70 5.51 -7.12 5.03
N HIS A 71 4.38 -6.77 5.66
CA HIS A 71 3.22 -6.20 4.99
C HIS A 71 2.80 -4.91 5.67
N VAL A 72 2.04 -4.08 4.94
CA VAL A 72 1.35 -2.94 5.52
C VAL A 72 -0.12 -3.04 5.16
N ARG A 73 -0.97 -2.40 5.98
CA ARG A 73 -2.41 -2.33 5.69
C ARG A 73 -2.74 -0.97 5.12
N ALA A 74 -3.30 -0.95 3.91
CA ALA A 74 -3.67 0.27 3.22
C ALA A 74 -5.19 0.32 3.08
N CYS A 75 -5.81 1.41 3.56
CA CYS A 75 -7.25 1.61 3.43
C CYS A 75 -7.57 2.26 2.08
N PHE A 76 -8.55 1.71 1.36
CA PHE A 76 -8.96 2.31 0.09
C PHE A 76 -10.42 2.83 0.13
N ALA A 77 -10.92 3.14 1.34
CA ALA A 77 -12.26 3.72 1.52
C ALA A 77 -12.20 5.25 1.37
N THR A 78 -11.80 5.71 0.19
CA THR A 78 -11.73 7.13 -0.11
C THR A 78 -12.05 7.32 -1.59
N SER A 79 -11.98 8.56 -2.11
CA SER A 79 -12.32 8.80 -3.50
C SER A 79 -11.31 8.15 -4.44
N TYR A 80 -11.79 7.84 -5.66
CA TYR A 80 -10.93 7.23 -6.67
C TYR A 80 -9.74 8.13 -7.00
N GLU A 81 -9.98 9.43 -7.09
CA GLU A 81 -8.93 10.41 -7.39
C GLU A 81 -7.86 10.45 -6.30
N GLN A 82 -8.29 10.38 -5.05
CA GLN A 82 -7.34 10.34 -3.93
C GLN A 82 -6.53 9.05 -3.91
N LEU A 83 -7.14 7.95 -4.34
CA LEU A 83 -6.41 6.68 -4.43
C LEU A 83 -5.37 6.71 -5.53
N ILE A 84 -5.67 7.32 -6.68
CA ILE A 84 -4.69 7.49 -7.74
C ILE A 84 -3.49 8.28 -7.20
N GLU A 85 -3.76 9.37 -6.51
CA GLU A 85 -2.71 10.22 -5.94
C GLU A 85 -1.88 9.44 -4.91
N ALA A 86 -2.53 8.68 -4.04
CA ALA A 86 -1.82 7.89 -3.04
C ALA A 86 -0.94 6.81 -3.69
N CYS A 87 -1.43 6.17 -4.74
CA CYS A 87 -0.65 5.17 -5.45
C CYS A 87 0.56 5.80 -6.15
N ASP A 88 0.37 6.97 -6.76
CA ASP A 88 1.47 7.68 -7.41
C ASP A 88 2.55 8.05 -6.40
N ARG A 89 2.15 8.52 -5.22
CA ARG A 89 3.07 8.87 -4.15
C ARG A 89 3.79 7.64 -3.61
N THR A 90 3.07 6.53 -3.48
CA THR A 90 3.67 5.27 -3.03
C THR A 90 4.70 4.78 -4.04
N GLU A 91 4.39 4.89 -5.32
CA GLU A 91 5.35 4.53 -6.38
C GLU A 91 6.62 5.36 -6.28
N ARG A 92 6.48 6.65 -6.08
CA ARG A 92 7.63 7.56 -5.92
C ARG A 92 8.48 7.18 -4.72
N PHE A 93 7.83 6.85 -3.61
CA PHE A 93 8.53 6.44 -2.40
C PHE A 93 9.31 5.14 -2.62
N VAL A 94 8.68 4.13 -3.22
CA VAL A 94 9.34 2.85 -3.49
C VAL A 94 10.53 3.03 -4.42
N ALA A 95 10.39 3.89 -5.45
CA ALA A 95 11.49 4.19 -6.35
C ALA A 95 12.66 4.81 -5.59
N SER A 96 12.38 5.70 -4.63
CA SER A 96 13.44 6.32 -3.83
C SER A 96 14.13 5.29 -2.94
N CYS A 97 13.42 4.29 -2.45
CA CYS A 97 14.00 3.21 -1.67
C CYS A 97 15.02 2.42 -2.50
N HIS A 98 14.69 2.15 -3.76
CA HIS A 98 15.57 1.41 -4.65
C HIS A 98 16.82 2.23 -4.99
N LEU A 99 16.68 3.53 -5.16
CA LEU A 99 17.80 4.42 -5.46
C LEU A 99 18.77 4.56 -4.28
N ALA A 100 18.25 4.43 -3.06
CA ALA A 100 19.06 4.58 -1.86
C ALA A 100 19.94 3.37 -1.57
N ARG A 101 19.74 2.26 -2.28
CA ARG A 101 20.52 1.04 -2.10
C ARG A 101 21.75 0.98 -3.04
#